data_23f41d69fbaeb3767331899c6a1a8f92
#
_entry.id   23f41d69fbaeb3767331899c6a1a8f92
#
_cell.length_a   1.000
_cell.length_b   1.000
_cell.length_c   1.000
_cell.angle_alpha   90.00
_cell.angle_beta   90.00
_cell.angle_gamma   90.00
#
_symmetry.space_group_name_H-M   'P 1'
#
loop_
_entity.id
_entity.type
_entity.pdbx_description
1 polymer ?
#
loop_
_entity_poly.entity_id
_entity_poly.type
_entity_poly.pdbx_seq_one_letter_code
_entity_poly.pdbx_strand_id
1 'polypeptide(L)'
;MAWDDAPTIEALTLAALGDLLDGDPRPVFLLLGTGVGLRQPPRAFVRDLEAKGVGVEAMDSRAAARAWGVLRAEERSIVAALLPL
;
A
#
# COMPACT_ATOMS: atom_id res chain seq x y z
N MET A 1 -3.29 6.43 2.30
CA MET A 1 -3.41 6.46 3.77
C MET A 1 -2.03 6.63 4.40
N ALA A 2 -1.90 7.62 5.26
CA ALA A 2 -0.70 7.77 6.06
C ALA A 2 -0.98 7.16 7.44
N TRP A 3 -0.08 6.30 7.91
CA TRP A 3 -0.27 5.58 9.17
C TRP A 3 0.42 6.30 10.33
N ASP A 4 -0.33 6.70 11.36
CA ASP A 4 0.27 7.26 12.58
C ASP A 4 0.79 6.14 13.49
N ASP A 5 0.07 5.02 13.52
CA ASP A 5 0.43 3.84 14.33
C ASP A 5 0.85 2.69 13.41
N ALA A 6 1.68 2.98 12.43
CA ALA A 6 2.08 2.00 11.44
C ALA A 6 2.89 0.87 12.06
N PRO A 7 2.68 -0.37 11.63
CA PRO A 7 3.59 -1.46 11.99
C PRO A 7 4.95 -1.25 11.33
N THR A 8 5.96 -1.98 11.78
CA THR A 8 7.22 -2.03 11.03
C THR A 8 6.98 -2.77 9.72
N ILE A 9 7.87 -2.56 8.74
CA ILE A 9 7.72 -3.23 7.44
C ILE A 9 7.70 -4.76 7.61
N GLU A 10 8.48 -5.28 8.55
CA GLU A 10 8.57 -6.72 8.82
C GLU A 10 7.30 -7.28 9.46
N ALA A 11 6.50 -6.43 10.11
CA ALA A 11 5.29 -6.84 10.82
C ALA A 11 4.02 -6.57 10.01
N LEU A 12 4.14 -6.20 8.73
CA LEU A 12 2.98 -5.92 7.90
C LEU A 12 2.11 -7.17 7.73
N THR A 13 0.81 -6.99 7.97
CA THR A 13 -0.21 -8.00 7.72
C THR A 13 -1.39 -7.38 7.00
N LEU A 14 -2.22 -8.21 6.41
CA LEU A 14 -3.44 -7.74 5.75
C LEU A 14 -4.34 -6.97 6.73
N ALA A 15 -4.42 -7.44 7.98
CA ALA A 15 -5.22 -6.80 9.01
C ALA A 15 -4.77 -5.36 9.31
N ALA A 16 -3.49 -5.06 9.11
CA ALA A 16 -2.96 -3.71 9.36
C ALA A 16 -3.54 -2.66 8.40
N LEU A 17 -4.06 -3.09 7.27
CA LEU A 17 -4.69 -2.18 6.30
C LEU A 17 -6.13 -1.81 6.70
N GLY A 18 -6.69 -2.48 7.69
CA GLY A 18 -8.06 -2.23 8.12
C GLY A 18 -9.04 -2.42 6.96
N ASP A 19 -9.92 -1.45 6.75
CA ASP A 19 -10.94 -1.49 5.70
C ASP A 19 -10.51 -0.78 4.42
N LEU A 20 -9.23 -0.47 4.26
CA LEU A 20 -8.73 0.23 3.07
C LEU A 20 -9.07 -0.49 1.77
N LEU A 21 -9.14 -1.82 1.81
CA LEU A 21 -9.41 -2.64 0.64
C LEU A 21 -10.89 -2.91 0.40
N ASP A 22 -11.76 -2.40 1.27
CA ASP A 22 -13.20 -2.72 1.24
C ASP A 22 -14.04 -1.75 0.41
N GLY A 23 -13.40 -0.86 -0.31
CA GLY A 23 -14.10 0.12 -1.14
C GLY A 23 -14.86 -0.51 -2.31
N ASP A 24 -15.80 0.25 -2.87
CA ASP A 24 -16.53 -0.13 -4.08
C ASP A 24 -16.37 1.00 -5.12
N PRO A 25 -15.74 0.73 -6.27
CA PRO A 25 -15.20 -0.58 -6.66
C PRO A 25 -14.01 -1.00 -5.80
N ARG A 26 -13.79 -2.31 -5.69
CA ARG A 26 -12.65 -2.82 -4.93
C ARG A 26 -11.34 -2.39 -5.59
N PRO A 27 -10.34 -2.02 -4.80
CA PRO A 27 -9.05 -1.65 -5.38
C PRO A 27 -8.38 -2.86 -6.04
N VAL A 28 -7.72 -2.62 -7.17
CA VAL A 28 -6.97 -3.66 -7.88
C VAL A 28 -5.49 -3.54 -7.63
N PHE A 29 -5.05 -2.51 -6.92
CA PHE A 29 -3.64 -2.19 -6.77
C PHE A 29 -3.41 -1.42 -5.46
N LEU A 30 -2.38 -1.82 -4.72
CA LEU A 30 -1.93 -1.12 -3.53
C LEU A 30 -0.56 -0.50 -3.79
N LEU A 31 -0.46 0.81 -3.60
CA LEU A 31 0.79 1.53 -3.64
C LEU A 31 1.31 1.61 -2.21
N LEU A 32 2.43 0.94 -1.93
CA LEU A 32 2.98 0.85 -0.58
C LEU A 32 4.21 1.71 -0.44
N GLY A 33 4.14 2.73 0.42
CA GLY A 33 5.29 3.53 0.80
C GLY A 33 6.00 2.89 1.97
N THR A 34 7.29 2.59 1.83
CA THR A 34 8.06 1.81 2.80
C THR A 34 8.93 2.64 3.74
N GLY A 35 8.66 3.94 3.86
CA GLY A 35 9.40 4.83 4.74
C GLY A 35 10.46 5.61 3.97
N VAL A 36 11.58 5.92 4.63
CA VAL A 36 12.65 6.76 4.02
C VAL A 36 13.37 6.08 2.86
N GLY A 37 13.35 4.74 2.79
CA GLY A 37 13.96 4.00 1.71
C GLY A 37 13.12 2.84 1.25
N LEU A 38 13.42 2.31 0.08
CA LEU A 38 12.72 1.14 -0.43
C LEU A 38 13.08 -0.09 0.40
N ARG A 39 12.05 -0.79 0.91
CA ARG A 39 12.20 -2.06 1.60
C ARG A 39 11.12 -3.01 1.09
N GLN A 40 11.47 -4.29 0.94
CA GLN A 40 10.50 -5.27 0.48
C GLN A 40 9.57 -5.67 1.62
N PRO A 41 8.25 -5.68 1.40
CA PRO A 41 7.31 -6.18 2.39
C PRO A 41 7.41 -7.70 2.52
N PRO A 42 6.89 -8.29 3.62
CA PRO A 42 6.87 -9.74 3.76
C PRO A 42 6.16 -10.43 2.59
N ARG A 43 6.67 -11.58 2.19
CA ARG A 43 6.06 -12.36 1.11
C ARG A 43 4.62 -12.74 1.41
N ALA A 44 4.34 -13.09 2.67
CA ALA A 44 2.98 -13.47 3.08
C ALA A 44 2.00 -12.32 2.87
N PHE A 45 2.42 -11.08 3.17
CA PHE A 45 1.60 -9.90 2.97
C PHE A 45 1.25 -9.72 1.49
N VAL A 46 2.25 -9.79 0.63
CA VAL A 46 2.05 -9.65 -0.82
C VAL A 46 1.16 -10.77 -1.36
N ARG A 47 1.42 -12.01 -0.92
CA ARG A 47 0.68 -13.17 -1.36
C ARG A 47 -0.79 -13.08 -0.96
N ASP A 48 -1.07 -12.61 0.27
CA ASP A 48 -2.45 -12.46 0.75
C ASP A 48 -3.21 -11.41 -0.06
N LEU A 49 -2.53 -10.32 -0.45
CA LEU A 49 -3.12 -9.31 -1.30
C LEU A 49 -3.38 -9.83 -2.70
N GLU A 50 -2.42 -10.53 -3.28
CA GLU A 50 -2.57 -11.11 -4.61
C GLU A 50 -3.72 -12.12 -4.65
N ALA A 51 -3.91 -12.88 -3.57
CA ALA A 51 -5.04 -13.81 -3.45
C ALA A 51 -6.40 -13.08 -3.49
N LYS A 52 -6.42 -11.80 -3.13
CA LYS A 52 -7.61 -10.96 -3.21
C LYS A 52 -7.71 -10.20 -4.55
N GLY A 53 -6.81 -10.45 -5.46
CA GLY A 53 -6.77 -9.74 -6.74
C GLY A 53 -6.15 -8.36 -6.66
N VAL A 54 -5.37 -8.07 -5.61
CA VAL A 54 -4.75 -6.75 -5.41
C VAL A 54 -3.24 -6.85 -5.65
N GLY A 55 -2.74 -6.17 -6.68
CA GLY A 55 -1.30 -6.06 -6.92
C GLY A 55 -0.66 -5.11 -5.91
N VAL A 56 0.64 -5.28 -5.67
CA VAL A 56 1.38 -4.43 -4.73
C VAL A 56 2.59 -3.85 -5.43
N GLU A 57 2.75 -2.53 -5.33
CA GLU A 57 3.96 -1.85 -5.78
C GLU A 57 4.59 -1.17 -4.57
N ALA A 58 5.80 -1.58 -4.21
CA ALA A 58 6.51 -1.02 -3.07
C ALA A 58 7.53 0.02 -3.55
N MET A 59 7.61 1.14 -2.85
CA MET A 59 8.60 2.17 -3.09
C MET A 59 8.77 2.98 -1.80
N ASP A 60 9.81 3.83 -1.72
CA ASP A 60 9.91 4.68 -0.55
C ASP A 60 8.69 5.59 -0.47
N SER A 61 8.39 6.12 0.74
CA SER A 61 7.13 6.82 0.94
C SER A 61 7.04 8.14 0.18
N ARG A 62 8.16 8.81 -0.09
CA ARG A 62 8.14 10.03 -0.90
C ARG A 62 7.79 9.74 -2.34
N ALA A 63 8.41 8.68 -2.90
CA ALA A 63 8.09 8.23 -4.24
C ALA A 63 6.63 7.76 -4.35
N ALA A 64 6.16 7.05 -3.33
CA ALA A 64 4.77 6.58 -3.29
C ALA A 64 3.79 7.75 -3.26
N ALA A 65 4.08 8.80 -2.50
CA ALA A 65 3.22 9.97 -2.43
C ALA A 65 3.13 10.68 -3.79
N ARG A 66 4.26 10.80 -4.49
CA ARG A 66 4.28 11.40 -5.83
C ARG A 66 3.51 10.55 -6.83
N ALA A 67 3.74 9.24 -6.81
CA ALA A 67 3.05 8.31 -7.69
C ALA A 67 1.55 8.32 -7.44
N TRP A 68 1.13 8.37 -6.18
CA TRP A 68 -0.28 8.47 -5.82
C TRP A 68 -0.94 9.69 -6.45
N GLY A 69 -0.28 10.86 -6.37
CA GLY A 69 -0.80 12.09 -6.93
C GLY A 69 -1.06 12.00 -8.43
N VAL A 70 -0.19 11.30 -9.16
CA VAL A 70 -0.35 11.08 -10.61
C VAL A 70 -1.42 10.03 -10.90
N LEU A 71 -1.35 8.89 -10.22
CA LEU A 71 -2.23 7.75 -10.53
C LEU A 71 -3.69 8.00 -10.16
N ARG A 72 -3.94 8.72 -9.07
CA ARG A 72 -5.31 9.05 -8.69
C ARG A 72 -6.02 9.90 -9.75
N ALA A 73 -5.28 10.71 -10.47
CA ALA A 73 -5.84 11.55 -11.53
C ALA A 73 -6.27 10.75 -12.75
N GLU A 74 -5.82 9.49 -12.87
CA GLU A 74 -6.22 8.60 -13.95
C GLU A 74 -7.47 7.79 -13.62
N GLU A 75 -8.11 8.07 -12.49
CA GLU A 75 -9.34 7.42 -12.05
C GLU A 75 -9.23 5.89 -11.94
N ARG A 76 -8.06 5.40 -11.55
CA ARG A 76 -7.85 3.97 -11.35
C ARG A 76 -8.29 3.56 -9.95
N SER A 77 -8.71 2.30 -9.81
CA SER A 77 -9.07 1.72 -8.52
C SER A 77 -7.78 1.37 -7.74
N ILE A 78 -7.13 2.39 -7.21
CA ILE A 78 -5.84 2.27 -6.53
C ILE A 78 -5.99 2.83 -5.12
N VAL A 79 -5.36 2.16 -4.16
CA VAL A 79 -5.22 2.68 -2.81
C VAL A 79 -3.74 2.81 -2.46
N ALA A 80 -3.43 3.68 -1.53
CA ALA A 80 -2.07 3.92 -1.09
C ALA A 80 -2.00 3.81 0.43
N ALA A 81 -0.92 3.21 0.92
CA ALA A 81 -0.62 3.13 2.34
C ALA A 81 0.85 3.50 2.51
N LEU A 82 1.14 4.54 3.27
CA LEU A 82 2.48 5.09 3.38
C LEU A 82 2.97 4.98 4.82
N LEU A 83 4.05 4.25 5.01
CA LEU A 83 4.75 4.23 6.30
C LEU A 83 5.39 5.59 6.55
N PRO A 84 5.47 6.00 7.83
CA PRO A 84 6.07 7.30 8.18
C PRO A 84 7.53 7.40 7.76
N LEU A 85 7.94 8.61 7.47
CA LEU A 85 9.34 8.96 7.25
C LEU A 85 10.06 9.17 8.61
#